data_365166bbc04415547be32cb4ac735a5c
#
_entry.id   365166bbc04415547be32cb4ac735a5c
#
_cell.length_a   1.000
_cell.length_b   1.000
_cell.length_c   1.000
_cell.angle_alpha   90.00
_cell.angle_beta   90.00
_cell.angle_gamma   90.00
#
_symmetry.space_group_name_H-M   'P 1'
#
loop_
_entity.id
_entity.type
_entity.pdbx_description
1 polymer ?
#
loop_
_entity_poly.entity_id
_entity_poly.type
_entity_poly.pdbx_seq_one_letter_code
_entity_poly.pdbx_strand_id
1 'polypeptide(L)'
;HVGAGTEAGIKKIIEGLNEVLTGKEQLQIALETMAGKGSECGKSFEELAMIMDGVNYSDRLSVCFDTCHTHDAGYNIVEDFDGVLNEFDKIVGLDKLKVLHINDSKNAVGMRKDRHENIGFGHIGFKALNYIVHHPQLTDIPKILETPFVGEDKDNKKPPYAFEIEMLRQQKFNEDLLDKIMLG
;
A
#
# COMPACT_ATOMS: atom_id res chain seq x y z
N HIS A 1 1.13 -14.82 -8.14
CA HIS A 1 -0.11 -15.39 -8.68
C HIS A 1 -0.04 -16.92 -8.67
N VAL A 2 -1.07 -17.55 -8.12
CA VAL A 2 -1.04 -18.99 -7.85
C VAL A 2 -2.19 -19.71 -8.50
N GLY A 3 -2.00 -20.23 -9.69
CA GLY A 3 -2.92 -21.20 -10.26
C GLY A 3 -3.06 -22.49 -9.41
N ALA A 4 -2.08 -22.76 -8.54
CA ALA A 4 -2.04 -23.94 -7.66
C ALA A 4 -2.56 -23.68 -6.22
N GLY A 5 -3.08 -22.47 -5.93
CA GLY A 5 -3.57 -22.08 -4.60
C GLY A 5 -2.58 -21.22 -3.80
N THR A 6 -3.08 -20.56 -2.76
CA THR A 6 -2.34 -19.59 -1.93
C THR A 6 -1.13 -20.26 -1.25
N GLU A 7 -1.28 -21.43 -0.66
CA GLU A 7 -0.19 -22.14 0.02
C GLU A 7 1.01 -22.41 -0.91
N ALA A 8 0.73 -22.92 -2.11
CA ALA A 8 1.78 -23.16 -3.11
C ALA A 8 2.46 -21.85 -3.57
N GLY A 9 1.72 -20.74 -3.60
CA GLY A 9 2.27 -19.43 -3.95
C GLY A 9 3.15 -18.86 -2.87
N ILE A 10 2.72 -18.89 -1.63
CA ILE A 10 3.52 -18.48 -0.47
C ILE A 10 4.82 -19.30 -0.42
N LYS A 11 4.74 -20.61 -0.60
CA LYS A 11 5.93 -21.46 -0.65
C LYS A 11 6.92 -21.02 -1.72
N LYS A 12 6.46 -20.72 -2.94
CA LYS A 12 7.33 -20.23 -4.02
C LYS A 12 7.95 -18.87 -3.72
N ILE A 13 7.22 -17.97 -3.06
CA ILE A 13 7.75 -16.68 -2.62
C ILE A 13 8.88 -16.90 -1.61
N ILE A 14 8.65 -17.76 -0.61
CA ILE A 14 9.65 -18.11 0.40
C ILE A 14 10.89 -18.74 -0.24
N GLU A 15 10.72 -19.72 -1.15
CA GLU A 15 11.82 -20.33 -1.89
C GLU A 15 12.64 -19.30 -2.65
N GLY A 16 11.99 -18.39 -3.41
CA GLY A 16 12.64 -17.32 -4.15
C GLY A 16 13.39 -16.34 -3.26
N LEU A 17 12.78 -15.92 -2.14
CA LEU A 17 13.45 -15.03 -1.18
C LEU A 17 14.66 -15.72 -0.52
N ASN A 18 14.56 -16.99 -0.16
CA ASN A 18 15.67 -17.76 0.40
C ASN A 18 16.81 -18.02 -0.62
N GLU A 19 16.51 -18.02 -1.92
CA GLU A 19 17.53 -18.14 -2.96
C GLU A 19 18.33 -16.85 -3.13
N VAL A 20 17.66 -15.68 -3.02
CA VAL A 20 18.31 -14.38 -3.28
C VAL A 20 18.94 -13.73 -2.03
N LEU A 21 18.37 -13.99 -0.85
CA LEU A 21 18.89 -13.41 0.39
C LEU A 21 20.04 -14.24 0.93
N THR A 22 21.15 -13.57 1.25
CA THR A 22 22.37 -14.19 1.79
C THR A 22 22.66 -13.80 3.24
N GLY A 23 21.87 -12.85 3.78
CA GLY A 23 22.06 -12.25 5.10
C GLY A 23 23.16 -11.17 5.16
N LYS A 24 23.80 -10.87 4.03
CA LYS A 24 24.88 -9.86 3.92
C LYS A 24 24.41 -8.54 3.34
N GLU A 25 23.15 -8.47 2.94
CA GLU A 25 22.53 -7.29 2.33
C GLU A 25 22.55 -6.11 3.30
N GLN A 26 22.87 -4.91 2.78
CA GLN A 26 22.78 -3.64 3.52
C GLN A 26 21.40 -3.01 3.49
N LEU A 27 20.49 -3.57 2.68
CA LEU A 27 19.12 -3.10 2.50
C LEU A 27 18.13 -4.16 3.00
N GLN A 28 16.89 -3.74 3.15
CA GLN A 28 15.75 -4.62 3.41
C GLN A 28 14.88 -4.75 2.15
N ILE A 29 14.20 -5.87 2.00
CA ILE A 29 13.12 -6.07 1.03
C ILE A 29 11.82 -5.79 1.77
N ALA A 30 11.06 -4.79 1.32
CA ALA A 30 9.73 -4.51 1.83
C ALA A 30 8.69 -5.33 1.06
N LEU A 31 8.06 -6.27 1.74
CA LEU A 31 6.92 -7.01 1.20
C LEU A 31 5.70 -6.10 1.17
N GLU A 32 5.04 -6.00 0.03
CA GLU A 32 3.90 -5.12 -0.10
C GLU A 32 2.58 -5.84 0.24
N THR A 33 1.67 -5.13 0.94
CA THR A 33 0.29 -5.59 1.07
C THR A 33 -0.38 -5.62 -0.29
N MET A 34 -1.01 -6.73 -0.67
CA MET A 34 -1.60 -6.93 -1.98
C MET A 34 -3.13 -6.83 -1.95
N ALA A 35 -3.72 -6.37 -3.04
CA ALA A 35 -5.19 -6.25 -3.17
C ALA A 35 -5.93 -7.60 -3.22
N GLY A 36 -5.22 -8.68 -3.50
CA GLY A 36 -5.82 -10.01 -3.67
C GLY A 36 -6.51 -10.18 -5.02
N LYS A 37 -6.06 -9.44 -6.04
CA LYS A 37 -6.57 -9.54 -7.40
C LYS A 37 -6.27 -10.92 -7.98
N GLY A 38 -7.31 -11.62 -8.40
CA GLY A 38 -7.17 -12.99 -8.91
C GLY A 38 -6.62 -13.94 -7.84
N SER A 39 -5.36 -14.32 -7.96
CA SER A 39 -4.68 -15.28 -7.08
C SER A 39 -3.40 -14.70 -6.45
N GLU A 40 -3.34 -13.40 -6.22
CA GLU A 40 -2.22 -12.74 -5.54
C GLU A 40 -2.09 -13.24 -4.10
N CYS A 41 -0.83 -13.48 -3.67
CA CYS A 41 -0.48 -13.74 -2.28
C CYS A 41 -0.02 -12.43 -1.60
N GLY A 42 -0.15 -12.36 -0.26
CA GLY A 42 0.17 -11.17 0.51
C GLY A 42 -1.02 -10.23 0.68
N LYS A 43 -2.25 -10.71 0.42
CA LYS A 43 -3.50 -9.95 0.57
C LYS A 43 -3.99 -9.85 2.02
N SER A 44 -3.48 -10.67 2.92
CA SER A 44 -3.77 -10.56 4.34
C SER A 44 -2.49 -10.47 5.15
N PHE A 45 -2.59 -9.94 6.36
CA PHE A 45 -1.44 -9.81 7.26
C PHE A 45 -0.87 -11.16 7.66
N GLU A 46 -1.74 -12.20 7.77
CA GLU A 46 -1.29 -13.57 8.02
C GLU A 46 -0.48 -14.15 6.86
N GLU A 47 -0.86 -13.85 5.60
CA GLU A 47 -0.08 -14.29 4.44
C GLU A 47 1.31 -13.64 4.42
N LEU A 48 1.42 -12.35 4.80
CA LEU A 48 2.72 -11.66 4.96
C LEU A 48 3.53 -12.27 6.10
N ALA A 49 2.93 -12.51 7.25
CA ALA A 49 3.59 -13.16 8.38
C ALA A 49 4.11 -14.55 8.01
N MET A 50 3.29 -15.37 7.32
CA MET A 50 3.71 -16.68 6.83
C MET A 50 4.93 -16.61 5.90
N ILE A 51 4.97 -15.61 5.00
CA ILE A 51 6.12 -15.41 4.11
C ILE A 51 7.35 -15.06 4.94
N MET A 52 7.22 -14.11 5.88
CA MET A 52 8.35 -13.67 6.71
C MET A 52 8.89 -14.79 7.59
N ASP A 53 8.02 -15.59 8.20
CA ASP A 53 8.39 -16.72 9.06
C ASP A 53 9.11 -17.84 8.28
N GLY A 54 8.80 -18.01 7.00
CA GLY A 54 9.41 -19.02 6.15
C GLY A 54 10.77 -18.63 5.57
N VAL A 55 11.18 -17.36 5.70
CA VAL A 55 12.43 -16.86 5.13
C VAL A 55 13.57 -16.92 6.16
N ASN A 56 14.70 -17.53 5.79
CA ASN A 56 15.86 -17.74 6.67
C ASN A 56 16.46 -16.43 7.22
N TYR A 57 16.42 -15.36 6.41
CA TYR A 57 16.92 -14.04 6.76
C TYR A 57 15.76 -13.04 6.89
N SER A 58 14.78 -13.39 7.75
CA SER A 58 13.58 -12.56 7.97
C SER A 58 13.89 -11.19 8.57
N ASP A 59 15.05 -11.00 9.18
CA ASP A 59 15.56 -9.69 9.61
C ASP A 59 15.87 -8.75 8.43
N ARG A 60 15.97 -9.27 7.21
CA ARG A 60 16.12 -8.52 5.95
C ARG A 60 14.78 -8.19 5.30
N LEU A 61 13.68 -8.61 5.91
CA LEU A 61 12.33 -8.31 5.43
C LEU A 61 11.68 -7.23 6.29
N SER A 62 10.91 -6.41 5.62
CA SER A 62 10.02 -5.41 6.19
C SER A 62 8.71 -5.40 5.39
N VAL A 63 7.79 -4.49 5.71
CA VAL A 63 6.51 -4.37 5.01
C VAL A 63 6.34 -2.97 4.45
N CYS A 64 5.83 -2.92 3.22
CA CYS A 64 5.22 -1.76 2.60
C CYS A 64 3.70 -1.89 2.70
N PHE A 65 3.05 -0.96 3.39
CA PHE A 65 1.60 -0.92 3.51
C PHE A 65 1.03 0.00 2.43
N ASP A 66 0.33 -0.56 1.45
CA ASP A 66 -0.39 0.21 0.44
C ASP A 66 -1.85 0.40 0.85
N THR A 67 -2.31 1.65 0.89
CA THR A 67 -3.68 1.99 1.31
C THR A 67 -4.73 1.50 0.34
N CYS A 68 -4.50 1.58 -0.98
CA CYS A 68 -5.41 1.06 -1.99
C CYS A 68 -5.51 -0.46 -1.91
N HIS A 69 -4.37 -1.16 -1.85
CA HIS A 69 -4.34 -2.61 -1.80
C HIS A 69 -5.01 -3.15 -0.53
N THR A 70 -4.69 -2.59 0.63
CA THR A 70 -5.28 -3.00 1.90
C THR A 70 -6.80 -2.77 1.92
N HIS A 71 -7.26 -1.62 1.40
CA HIS A 71 -8.69 -1.33 1.22
C HIS A 71 -9.35 -2.34 0.27
N ASP A 72 -8.75 -2.58 -0.89
CA ASP A 72 -9.28 -3.50 -1.90
C ASP A 72 -9.24 -4.97 -1.41
N ALA A 73 -8.31 -5.34 -0.52
CA ALA A 73 -8.26 -6.65 0.12
C ALA A 73 -9.40 -6.88 1.13
N GLY A 74 -10.00 -5.81 1.66
CA GLY A 74 -11.17 -5.88 2.54
C GLY A 74 -10.97 -5.27 3.93
N TYR A 75 -9.81 -4.70 4.22
CA TYR A 75 -9.59 -3.98 5.48
C TYR A 75 -10.27 -2.61 5.45
N ASN A 76 -11.08 -2.30 6.48
CA ASN A 76 -11.83 -1.05 6.54
C ASN A 76 -10.98 0.10 7.07
N ILE A 77 -9.99 0.53 6.28
CA ILE A 77 -9.10 1.64 6.64
C ILE A 77 -9.79 3.01 6.63
N VAL A 78 -11.01 3.10 6.10
CA VAL A 78 -11.78 4.35 6.03
C VAL A 78 -12.42 4.68 7.36
N GLU A 79 -13.07 3.69 7.98
CA GLU A 79 -13.85 3.88 9.20
C GLU A 79 -13.08 3.48 10.48
N ASP A 80 -12.10 2.56 10.36
CA ASP A 80 -11.37 2.02 11.51
C ASP A 80 -9.90 1.74 11.18
N PHE A 81 -9.16 2.78 10.79
CA PHE A 81 -7.72 2.60 10.53
C PHE A 81 -6.93 2.15 11.75
N ASP A 82 -7.26 2.67 12.94
CA ASP A 82 -6.58 2.29 14.19
C ASP A 82 -6.76 0.80 14.50
N GLY A 83 -7.97 0.25 14.26
CA GLY A 83 -8.24 -1.17 14.39
C GLY A 83 -7.42 -2.00 13.43
N VAL A 84 -7.35 -1.57 12.16
CA VAL A 84 -6.52 -2.24 11.13
C VAL A 84 -5.03 -2.17 11.48
N LEU A 85 -4.54 -1.03 11.96
CA LEU A 85 -3.14 -0.89 12.37
C LEU A 85 -2.80 -1.75 13.59
N ASN A 86 -3.73 -1.86 14.55
CA ASN A 86 -3.60 -2.75 15.71
C ASN A 86 -3.61 -4.23 15.30
N GLU A 87 -4.40 -4.62 14.32
CA GLU A 87 -4.40 -5.97 13.74
C GLU A 87 -3.06 -6.27 13.06
N PHE A 88 -2.55 -5.33 12.26
CA PHE A 88 -1.23 -5.43 11.64
C PHE A 88 -0.13 -5.61 12.70
N ASP A 89 -0.15 -4.80 13.76
CA ASP A 89 0.85 -4.88 14.84
C ASP A 89 0.84 -6.25 15.55
N LYS A 90 -0.32 -6.82 15.80
CA LYS A 90 -0.47 -8.14 16.44
C LYS A 90 0.03 -9.29 15.57
N ILE A 91 -0.14 -9.22 14.25
CA ILE A 91 0.12 -10.32 13.32
C ILE A 91 1.55 -10.23 12.75
N VAL A 92 1.96 -9.04 12.35
CA VAL A 92 3.24 -8.80 11.64
C VAL A 92 4.25 -8.09 12.54
N GLY A 93 3.77 -7.14 13.34
CA GLY A 93 4.59 -6.22 14.15
C GLY A 93 4.74 -4.86 13.49
N LEU A 94 4.43 -3.79 14.23
CA LEU A 94 4.53 -2.43 13.70
C LEU A 94 5.98 -2.02 13.40
N ASP A 95 6.96 -2.63 14.08
CA ASP A 95 8.39 -2.44 13.82
C ASP A 95 8.82 -2.92 12.42
N LYS A 96 8.03 -3.80 11.78
CA LYS A 96 8.25 -4.26 10.41
C LYS A 96 7.73 -3.31 9.35
N LEU A 97 6.84 -2.40 9.70
CA LEU A 97 6.30 -1.40 8.77
C LEU A 97 7.35 -0.33 8.48
N LYS A 98 7.86 -0.28 7.25
CA LYS A 98 8.95 0.64 6.86
C LYS A 98 8.61 1.60 5.74
N VAL A 99 7.53 1.34 5.02
CA VAL A 99 7.08 2.17 3.89
C VAL A 99 5.56 2.18 3.87
N LEU A 100 4.98 3.32 3.51
CA LEU A 100 3.57 3.48 3.19
C LEU A 100 3.44 3.92 1.73
N HIS A 101 2.68 3.18 0.94
CA HIS A 101 2.14 3.68 -0.30
C HIS A 101 0.80 4.32 -0.02
N ILE A 102 0.68 5.60 -0.31
CA ILE A 102 -0.53 6.38 -0.08
C ILE A 102 -1.25 6.57 -1.41
N ASN A 103 -2.24 5.75 -1.64
CA ASN A 103 -3.02 5.73 -2.87
C ASN A 103 -4.51 5.69 -2.52
N ASP A 104 -5.34 6.45 -3.26
CA ASP A 104 -6.78 6.26 -3.19
C ASP A 104 -7.20 5.08 -4.08
N SER A 105 -8.40 4.56 -3.90
CA SER A 105 -8.91 3.44 -4.70
C SER A 105 -10.13 3.83 -5.52
N LYS A 106 -10.15 3.40 -6.79
CA LYS A 106 -11.35 3.49 -7.66
C LYS A 106 -12.49 2.57 -7.20
N ASN A 107 -12.24 1.70 -6.23
CA ASN A 107 -13.15 0.62 -5.88
C ASN A 107 -13.63 0.76 -4.42
N ALA A 108 -14.81 0.21 -4.15
CA ALA A 108 -15.27 0.02 -2.79
C ALA A 108 -14.42 -1.05 -2.07
N VAL A 109 -14.44 -1.03 -0.73
CA VAL A 109 -13.71 -1.97 0.12
C VAL A 109 -13.99 -3.43 -0.28
N GLY A 110 -12.93 -4.23 -0.34
CA GLY A 110 -13.03 -5.68 -0.61
C GLY A 110 -13.24 -6.08 -2.07
N MET A 111 -13.16 -5.16 -3.02
CA MET A 111 -13.39 -5.45 -4.44
C MET A 111 -12.25 -6.21 -5.12
N ARG A 112 -11.05 -6.26 -4.54
CA ARG A 112 -9.87 -6.99 -5.03
C ARG A 112 -9.50 -6.65 -6.48
N LYS A 113 -9.41 -5.36 -6.79
CA LYS A 113 -9.21 -4.86 -8.16
C LYS A 113 -7.84 -4.25 -8.41
N ASP A 114 -7.22 -3.67 -7.39
CA ASP A 114 -5.96 -2.95 -7.53
C ASP A 114 -6.07 -1.89 -8.67
N ARG A 115 -6.73 -0.79 -8.34
CA ARG A 115 -6.90 0.36 -9.24
C ARG A 115 -6.77 1.65 -8.45
N HIS A 116 -5.57 2.23 -8.49
CA HIS A 116 -5.28 3.49 -7.85
C HIS A 116 -6.11 4.64 -8.43
N GLU A 117 -6.50 5.56 -7.56
CA GLU A 117 -7.10 6.84 -7.90
C GLU A 117 -6.28 7.99 -7.29
N ASN A 118 -6.46 9.20 -7.77
CA ASN A 118 -5.85 10.39 -7.21
C ASN A 118 -6.38 10.68 -5.79
N ILE A 119 -5.53 11.25 -4.94
CA ILE A 119 -5.81 11.44 -3.51
C ILE A 119 -7.09 12.25 -3.28
N GLY A 120 -8.09 11.64 -2.67
CA GLY A 120 -9.38 12.24 -2.33
C GLY A 120 -10.45 12.11 -3.40
N PHE A 121 -10.13 11.50 -4.56
CA PHE A 121 -11.06 11.33 -5.68
C PHE A 121 -11.57 9.89 -5.81
N GLY A 122 -11.16 9.00 -4.91
CA GLY A 122 -11.59 7.61 -4.87
C GLY A 122 -12.50 7.27 -3.67
N HIS A 123 -12.61 5.97 -3.39
CA HIS A 123 -13.49 5.44 -2.35
C HIS A 123 -12.90 5.47 -0.95
N ILE A 124 -11.58 5.62 -0.80
CA ILE A 124 -10.94 5.84 0.50
C ILE A 124 -11.16 7.29 0.93
N GLY A 125 -10.93 8.21 0.01
CA GLY A 125 -11.20 9.63 0.18
C GLY A 125 -10.13 10.37 0.98
N PHE A 126 -10.09 11.69 0.80
CA PHE A 126 -9.07 12.56 1.39
C PHE A 126 -9.00 12.46 2.92
N LYS A 127 -10.16 12.44 3.61
CA LYS A 127 -10.21 12.46 5.08
C LYS A 127 -9.45 11.27 5.69
N ALA A 128 -9.70 10.07 5.19
CA ALA A 128 -9.05 8.86 5.68
C ALA A 128 -7.55 8.84 5.32
N LEU A 129 -7.20 9.14 4.08
CA LEU A 129 -5.80 9.18 3.65
C LEU A 129 -5.00 10.24 4.40
N ASN A 130 -5.57 11.43 4.62
CA ASN A 130 -4.93 12.49 5.41
C ASN A 130 -4.72 12.06 6.87
N TYR A 131 -5.68 11.35 7.47
CA TYR A 131 -5.54 10.78 8.81
C TYR A 131 -4.37 9.79 8.86
N ILE A 132 -4.28 8.87 7.89
CA ILE A 132 -3.20 7.88 7.78
C ILE A 132 -1.83 8.55 7.64
N VAL A 133 -1.72 9.55 6.76
CA VAL A 133 -0.48 10.29 6.53
C VAL A 133 0.05 10.95 7.79
N HIS A 134 -0.85 11.51 8.61
CA HIS A 134 -0.50 12.25 9.83
C HIS A 134 -0.66 11.43 11.11
N HIS A 135 -0.84 10.11 11.00
CA HIS A 135 -1.01 9.24 12.16
C HIS A 135 0.25 9.25 13.05
N PRO A 136 0.11 9.45 14.38
CA PRO A 136 1.26 9.63 15.29
C PRO A 136 2.26 8.48 15.26
N GLN A 137 1.80 7.22 15.16
CA GLN A 137 2.65 6.04 15.13
C GLN A 137 3.40 5.86 13.78
N LEU A 138 3.03 6.62 12.75
CA LEU A 138 3.56 6.50 11.39
C LEU A 138 4.41 7.71 10.97
N THR A 139 4.70 8.64 11.90
CA THR A 139 5.36 9.93 11.61
C THR A 139 6.69 9.74 10.86
N ASP A 140 7.52 8.82 11.32
CA ASP A 140 8.89 8.61 10.80
C ASP A 140 8.94 7.64 9.59
N ILE A 141 7.80 7.07 9.19
CA ILE A 141 7.74 6.14 8.07
C ILE A 141 7.59 6.94 6.77
N PRO A 142 8.44 6.72 5.75
CA PRO A 142 8.31 7.36 4.45
C PRO A 142 6.98 7.02 3.77
N LYS A 143 6.36 8.03 3.13
CA LYS A 143 5.12 7.93 2.37
C LYS A 143 5.43 8.18 0.90
N ILE A 144 4.98 7.29 0.04
CA ILE A 144 5.18 7.32 -1.41
C ILE A 144 3.82 7.33 -2.10
N LEU A 145 3.69 8.08 -3.17
CA LEU A 145 2.48 8.13 -4.00
C LEU A 145 2.72 7.37 -5.31
N GLU A 146 1.74 6.57 -5.70
CA GLU A 146 1.70 5.87 -7.00
C GLU A 146 0.40 6.17 -7.74
N THR A 147 -0.17 7.32 -7.45
CA THR A 147 -1.42 7.79 -8.04
C THR A 147 -1.30 7.98 -9.56
N PRO A 148 -2.37 7.79 -10.32
CA PRO A 148 -2.33 7.86 -11.77
C PRO A 148 -2.05 9.30 -12.25
N PHE A 149 -1.35 9.42 -13.37
CA PHE A 149 -1.22 10.70 -14.07
C PHE A 149 -2.60 11.18 -14.52
N VAL A 150 -2.82 12.49 -14.40
CA VAL A 150 -4.07 13.18 -14.74
C VAL A 150 -4.10 13.52 -16.23
N GLY A 151 -5.23 13.27 -16.89
CA GLY A 151 -5.49 13.55 -18.30
C GLY A 151 -6.04 12.34 -19.03
N GLU A 152 -6.82 12.57 -20.09
CA GLU A 152 -7.46 11.54 -20.90
C GLU A 152 -6.51 10.97 -21.96
N ASP A 153 -5.78 11.84 -22.64
CA ASP A 153 -4.85 11.47 -23.70
C ASP A 153 -3.51 11.02 -23.18
N LYS A 154 -3.00 9.89 -23.69
CA LYS A 154 -1.71 9.33 -23.27
C LYS A 154 -0.55 10.32 -23.40
N ASP A 155 -0.61 11.20 -24.40
CA ASP A 155 0.46 12.17 -24.71
C ASP A 155 0.37 13.47 -23.89
N ASN A 156 -0.78 13.72 -23.21
CA ASN A 156 -1.06 14.95 -22.45
C ASN A 156 -1.23 14.71 -20.94
N LYS A 157 -0.84 13.54 -20.43
CA LYS A 157 -0.94 13.26 -19.00
C LYS A 157 0.11 14.01 -18.20
N LYS A 158 -0.33 14.59 -17.07
CA LYS A 158 0.54 15.32 -16.14
C LYS A 158 0.68 14.59 -14.81
N PRO A 159 1.88 14.61 -14.19
CA PRO A 159 2.11 13.97 -12.90
C PRO A 159 1.40 14.75 -11.78
N PRO A 160 0.66 14.10 -10.87
CA PRO A 160 -0.08 14.75 -9.81
C PRO A 160 0.75 15.00 -8.54
N TYR A 161 1.87 14.33 -8.37
CA TYR A 161 2.54 14.11 -7.09
C TYR A 161 2.85 15.38 -6.31
N ALA A 162 3.38 16.42 -6.95
CA ALA A 162 3.71 17.67 -6.27
C ALA A 162 2.47 18.35 -5.68
N PHE A 163 1.36 18.31 -6.41
CA PHE A 163 0.09 18.89 -5.99
C PHE A 163 -0.57 18.08 -4.87
N GLU A 164 -0.57 16.75 -4.98
CA GLU A 164 -1.14 15.86 -3.97
C GLU A 164 -0.36 15.90 -2.66
N ILE A 165 0.98 15.92 -2.73
CA ILE A 165 1.86 16.06 -1.55
C ILE A 165 1.59 17.40 -0.85
N GLU A 166 1.45 18.50 -1.60
CA GLU A 166 1.16 19.79 -1.01
C GLU A 166 -0.23 19.82 -0.37
N MET A 167 -1.24 19.25 -1.02
CA MET A 167 -2.59 19.10 -0.48
C MET A 167 -2.61 18.31 0.84
N LEU A 168 -1.87 17.20 0.91
CA LEU A 168 -1.72 16.40 2.13
C LEU A 168 -0.97 17.17 3.23
N ARG A 169 0.10 17.91 2.90
CA ARG A 169 0.84 18.75 3.85
C ARG A 169 -0.01 19.86 4.44
N GLN A 170 -0.85 20.48 3.62
CA GLN A 170 -1.79 21.51 4.06
C GLN A 170 -2.99 20.95 4.81
N GLN A 171 -3.19 19.63 4.80
CA GLN A 171 -4.33 18.95 5.40
C GLN A 171 -5.69 19.51 4.93
N LYS A 172 -5.73 19.99 3.71
CA LYS A 172 -6.91 20.63 3.14
C LYS A 172 -7.21 20.08 1.75
N PHE A 173 -8.36 19.43 1.61
CA PHE A 173 -8.82 18.92 0.33
C PHE A 173 -9.09 20.04 -0.67
N ASN A 174 -8.69 19.81 -1.91
CA ASN A 174 -8.93 20.71 -3.03
C ASN A 174 -9.69 19.97 -4.12
N GLU A 175 -10.98 20.26 -4.24
CA GLU A 175 -11.88 19.63 -5.21
C GLU A 175 -11.47 19.91 -6.67
N ASP A 176 -10.81 21.07 -6.92
CA ASP A 176 -10.34 21.49 -8.25
C ASP A 176 -8.92 21.00 -8.56
N LEU A 177 -8.37 20.05 -7.78
CA LEU A 177 -6.96 19.66 -7.90
C LEU A 177 -6.62 19.13 -9.28
N LEU A 178 -7.45 18.26 -9.83
CA LEU A 178 -7.21 17.63 -11.14
C LEU A 178 -7.22 18.68 -12.26
N ASP A 179 -8.13 19.64 -12.21
CA ASP A 179 -8.18 20.75 -13.17
C ASP A 179 -6.93 21.62 -13.06
N LYS A 180 -6.49 21.93 -11.84
CA LYS A 180 -5.24 22.71 -11.62
C LYS A 180 -4.01 21.99 -12.16
N ILE A 181 -3.92 20.67 -12.00
CA ILE A 181 -2.83 19.87 -12.58
C ILE A 181 -2.83 19.99 -14.10
N MET A 182 -3.99 19.98 -14.73
CA MET A 182 -4.11 20.10 -16.18
C MET A 182 -3.79 21.47 -16.72
N LEU A 183 -4.01 22.53 -15.92
CA LEU A 183 -3.75 23.91 -16.31
C LEU A 183 -2.28 24.32 -16.12
N GLY A 184 -1.57 23.70 -15.14
CA GLY A 184 -0.30 24.17 -14.71
C GLY A 184 0.93 23.57 -14.95
#